data_e43024748e7b6a4f3eebc92bb168e422
#
_entry.id   e43024748e7b6a4f3eebc92bb168e422
#
_cell.length_a   1.000
_cell.length_b   1.000
_cell.length_c   1.000
_cell.angle_alpha   90.00
_cell.angle_beta   90.00
_cell.angle_gamma   90.00
#
_symmetry.space_group_name_H-M   'P 1'
#
loop_
_entity.id
_entity.type
_entity.pdbx_description
1 polymer ?
#
loop_
_entity_poly.entity_id
_entity_poly.type
_entity_poly.pdbx_seq_one_letter_code
_entity_poly.pdbx_strand_id
1 'polypeptide(L)'
;CPSEFLNANYKLGVGRKFIADTGGVWAADSPRGLFDVMELYRELHLKNILAEYFGEAPCVSVKKWVLRRVDPIAGEADWHQDGAFMGKDVRSMNLWIALSDCGGDSINPGIDIVPKHFDDIVQTGTDGARFDWTVGPGYVDKHFTDTPWVRPAFKAGDALFFDHMNLHRTAWAPHITGRRYAIECWFFAASVNAANQIPMVF
;
A
#
# COMPACT_ATOMS: atom_id res chain seq x y z
N CYS A 1 23.79 -0.11 -4.35
CA CYS A 1 23.90 -1.32 -3.53
C CYS A 1 25.30 -1.91 -3.72
N PRO A 2 26.07 -2.20 -2.65
CA PRO A 2 27.35 -2.89 -2.84
C PRO A 2 27.12 -4.21 -3.57
N SER A 3 27.96 -4.51 -4.57
CA SER A 3 27.86 -5.72 -5.40
C SER A 3 27.88 -7.03 -4.59
N GLU A 4 28.36 -6.98 -3.37
CA GLU A 4 28.40 -8.08 -2.39
C GLU A 4 27.00 -8.56 -1.97
N PHE A 5 25.98 -7.70 -2.01
CA PHE A 5 24.59 -8.08 -1.73
C PHE A 5 23.89 -8.75 -2.93
N LEU A 6 24.50 -8.72 -4.09
CA LEU A 6 24.01 -9.39 -5.29
C LEU A 6 24.61 -10.79 -5.47
N ASN A 7 25.42 -11.26 -4.52
CA ASN A 7 25.98 -12.61 -4.53
C ASN A 7 24.89 -13.68 -4.47
N ALA A 8 25.07 -14.74 -5.25
CA ALA A 8 24.17 -15.90 -5.37
C ALA A 8 23.79 -16.57 -4.03
N ASN A 9 24.49 -16.24 -2.95
CA ASN A 9 24.26 -16.78 -1.61
C ASN A 9 23.33 -15.92 -0.72
N TYR A 10 22.96 -14.71 -1.17
CA TYR A 10 22.02 -13.86 -0.41
C TYR A 10 20.60 -14.31 -0.64
N LYS A 11 20.01 -14.96 0.37
CA LYS A 11 18.60 -15.37 0.34
C LYS A 11 17.74 -14.25 0.96
N LEU A 12 16.89 -13.63 0.14
CA LEU A 12 15.85 -12.75 0.65
C LEU A 12 14.89 -13.53 1.56
N GLY A 13 14.55 -12.96 2.71
CA GLY A 13 13.45 -13.48 3.52
C GLY A 13 12.14 -13.42 2.73
N VAL A 14 11.17 -14.27 3.10
CA VAL A 14 9.89 -14.43 2.36
C VAL A 14 9.19 -13.10 2.09
N GLY A 15 9.10 -12.22 3.09
CA GLY A 15 8.45 -10.91 2.94
C GLY A 15 9.19 -9.99 1.97
N ARG A 16 10.54 -9.96 1.99
CA ARG A 16 11.35 -9.19 1.03
C ARG A 16 11.22 -9.73 -0.38
N LYS A 17 11.21 -11.06 -0.54
CA LYS A 17 11.03 -11.68 -1.84
C LYS A 17 9.69 -11.29 -2.46
N PHE A 18 8.60 -11.36 -1.70
CA PHE A 18 7.28 -10.95 -2.17
C PHE A 18 7.27 -9.49 -2.64
N ILE A 19 7.84 -8.57 -1.86
CA ILE A 19 7.93 -7.16 -2.22
C ILE A 19 8.75 -6.97 -3.50
N ALA A 20 9.91 -7.64 -3.62
CA ALA A 20 10.77 -7.55 -4.81
C ALA A 20 10.08 -8.13 -6.06
N ASP A 21 9.42 -9.28 -5.94
CA ASP A 21 8.68 -9.92 -7.04
C ASP A 21 7.51 -9.06 -7.52
N THR A 22 6.97 -8.21 -6.66
CA THR A 22 5.90 -7.24 -6.98
C THR A 22 6.41 -5.85 -7.35
N GLY A 23 7.70 -5.71 -7.67
CA GLY A 23 8.31 -4.47 -8.12
C GLY A 23 8.65 -3.47 -7.01
N GLY A 24 8.67 -3.91 -5.76
CA GLY A 24 8.97 -3.07 -4.60
C GLY A 24 10.42 -3.17 -4.11
N VAL A 25 10.86 -2.09 -3.47
CA VAL A 25 12.11 -2.03 -2.70
C VAL A 25 11.76 -1.44 -1.34
N TRP A 26 12.17 -2.08 -0.24
CA TRP A 26 12.02 -1.46 1.07
C TRP A 26 12.86 -0.19 1.17
N ALA A 27 12.28 0.87 1.68
CA ALA A 27 13.01 2.13 1.90
C ALA A 27 14.24 1.92 2.77
N ALA A 28 14.16 1.00 3.75
CA ALA A 28 15.28 0.61 4.60
C ALA A 28 16.48 0.00 3.84
N ASP A 29 16.27 -0.53 2.63
CA ASP A 29 17.34 -1.06 1.78
C ASP A 29 18.00 0.03 0.90
N SER A 30 17.50 1.26 0.96
CA SER A 30 18.03 2.44 0.30
C SER A 30 18.21 3.58 1.31
N PRO A 31 19.28 3.58 2.12
CA PRO A 31 19.44 4.54 3.23
C PRO A 31 19.33 5.99 2.80
N ARG A 32 19.86 6.34 1.61
CA ARG A 32 19.73 7.70 1.07
C ARG A 32 18.30 8.03 0.71
N GLY A 33 17.61 7.14 -0.01
CA GLY A 33 16.19 7.35 -0.37
C GLY A 33 15.29 7.40 0.87
N LEU A 34 15.60 6.58 1.89
CA LEU A 34 14.91 6.64 3.18
C LEU A 34 15.08 8.02 3.83
N PHE A 35 16.31 8.53 3.88
CA PHE A 35 16.59 9.85 4.44
C PHE A 35 15.83 10.95 3.68
N ASP A 36 15.89 10.95 2.35
CA ASP A 36 15.22 11.95 1.52
C ASP A 36 13.69 11.95 1.75
N VAL A 37 13.08 10.77 1.89
CA VAL A 37 11.64 10.64 2.19
C VAL A 37 11.31 11.08 3.62
N MET A 38 12.17 10.80 4.60
CA MET A 38 11.99 11.30 5.97
C MET A 38 12.05 12.82 6.04
N GLU A 39 12.99 13.44 5.33
CA GLU A 39 13.06 14.91 5.24
C GLU A 39 11.80 15.49 4.59
N LEU A 40 11.30 14.89 3.52
CA LEU A 40 10.03 15.27 2.90
C LEU A 40 8.87 15.20 3.94
N TYR A 41 8.77 14.12 4.68
CA TYR A 41 7.71 13.96 5.68
C TYR A 41 7.83 14.98 6.82
N ARG A 42 9.05 15.34 7.20
CA ARG A 42 9.31 16.40 8.17
C ARG A 42 8.87 17.78 7.65
N GLU A 43 9.22 18.11 6.42
CA GLU A 43 8.83 19.37 5.78
C GLU A 43 7.31 19.51 5.63
N LEU A 44 6.63 18.40 5.33
CA LEU A 44 5.16 18.33 5.24
C LEU A 44 4.46 18.28 6.61
N HIS A 45 5.20 18.33 7.71
CA HIS A 45 4.66 18.19 9.07
C HIS A 45 3.79 16.93 9.28
N LEU A 46 4.10 15.86 8.53
CA LEU A 46 3.30 14.63 8.51
C LEU A 46 3.16 14.01 9.91
N LYS A 47 4.20 14.08 10.73
CA LYS A 47 4.14 13.63 12.13
C LYS A 47 3.00 14.28 12.91
N ASN A 48 2.82 15.59 12.76
CA ASN A 48 1.78 16.33 13.47
C ASN A 48 0.38 15.92 12.98
N ILE A 49 0.20 15.79 11.67
CA ILE A 49 -1.06 15.33 11.06
C ILE A 49 -1.43 13.95 11.58
N LEU A 50 -0.49 13.02 11.59
CA LEU A 50 -0.71 11.67 12.07
C LEU A 50 -0.93 11.59 13.59
N ALA A 51 -0.19 12.41 14.38
CA ALA A 51 -0.39 12.48 15.82
C ALA A 51 -1.77 13.02 16.18
N GLU A 52 -2.28 14.01 15.44
CA GLU A 52 -3.64 14.51 15.60
C GLU A 52 -4.68 13.43 15.25
N TYR A 53 -4.49 12.73 14.13
CA TYR A 53 -5.39 11.64 13.71
C TYR A 53 -5.42 10.48 14.73
N PHE A 54 -4.26 10.06 15.22
CA PHE A 54 -4.16 8.95 16.18
C PHE A 54 -4.46 9.36 17.62
N GLY A 55 -4.36 10.64 17.96
CA GLY A 55 -4.43 11.13 19.34
C GLY A 55 -3.19 10.75 20.18
N GLU A 56 -2.12 10.30 19.54
CA GLU A 56 -0.85 9.88 20.15
C GLU A 56 0.30 9.93 19.14
N ALA A 57 1.53 9.70 19.59
CA ALA A 57 2.69 9.66 18.69
C ALA A 57 2.55 8.54 17.65
N PRO A 58 2.78 8.81 16.36
CA PRO A 58 2.78 7.78 15.32
C PRO A 58 4.07 6.99 15.33
N CYS A 59 3.98 5.74 14.86
CA CYS A 59 5.13 4.96 14.41
C CYS A 59 4.94 4.53 12.96
N VAL A 60 6.06 4.33 12.25
CA VAL A 60 6.07 3.85 10.86
C VAL A 60 6.49 2.40 10.80
N SER A 61 5.90 1.62 9.90
CA SER A 61 6.32 0.23 9.69
C SER A 61 7.55 0.16 8.79
N VAL A 62 8.65 -0.37 9.32
CA VAL A 62 9.88 -0.62 8.54
C VAL A 62 9.63 -1.61 7.40
N LYS A 63 8.77 -2.61 7.59
CA LYS A 63 8.45 -3.65 6.60
C LYS A 63 7.46 -3.20 5.52
N LYS A 64 6.79 -2.09 5.73
CA LYS A 64 5.77 -1.56 4.81
C LYS A 64 6.03 -0.11 4.43
N TRP A 65 7.29 0.24 4.36
CA TRP A 65 7.74 1.46 3.71
C TRP A 65 8.45 1.08 2.42
N VAL A 66 7.72 1.17 1.31
CA VAL A 66 8.08 0.56 0.03
C VAL A 66 8.11 1.61 -1.07
N LEU A 67 9.22 1.67 -1.80
CA LEU A 67 9.29 2.29 -3.12
C LEU A 67 8.82 1.25 -4.13
N ARG A 68 7.73 1.51 -4.84
CA ARG A 68 7.11 0.53 -5.73
C ARG A 68 7.04 1.02 -7.16
N ARG A 69 7.49 0.14 -8.06
CA ARG A 69 7.20 0.18 -9.48
C ARG A 69 6.12 -0.87 -9.79
N VAL A 70 5.05 -0.46 -10.42
CA VAL A 70 4.03 -1.38 -10.92
C VAL A 70 4.05 -1.35 -12.44
N ASP A 71 4.39 -2.46 -13.05
CA ASP A 71 4.28 -2.72 -14.48
C ASP A 71 2.84 -3.12 -14.83
N PRO A 72 2.40 -3.04 -16.10
CA PRO A 72 1.11 -3.55 -16.51
C PRO A 72 0.91 -4.99 -16.09
N ILE A 73 -0.22 -5.28 -15.45
CA ILE A 73 -0.58 -6.63 -15.01
C ILE A 73 -1.49 -7.32 -16.04
N ALA A 74 -1.32 -8.62 -16.19
CA ALA A 74 -2.20 -9.43 -17.04
C ALA A 74 -3.48 -9.76 -16.26
N GLY A 75 -4.55 -9.02 -16.50
CA GLY A 75 -5.84 -9.21 -15.85
C GLY A 75 -6.01 -8.40 -14.56
N GLU A 76 -7.21 -8.48 -13.99
CA GLU A 76 -7.58 -7.73 -12.79
C GLU A 76 -6.83 -8.20 -11.55
N ALA A 77 -6.47 -7.25 -10.70
CA ALA A 77 -5.97 -7.54 -9.36
C ALA A 77 -7.13 -7.89 -8.42
N ASP A 78 -6.84 -8.71 -7.42
CA ASP A 78 -7.76 -9.00 -6.33
C ASP A 78 -7.96 -7.75 -5.46
N TRP A 79 -9.17 -7.61 -4.91
CA TRP A 79 -9.46 -6.66 -3.87
C TRP A 79 -8.94 -7.15 -2.52
N HIS A 80 -8.51 -6.24 -1.67
CA HIS A 80 -8.07 -6.58 -0.32
C HIS A 80 -8.23 -5.42 0.67
N GLN A 81 -8.29 -5.79 1.92
CA GLN A 81 -8.13 -4.92 3.08
C GLN A 81 -6.81 -5.30 3.74
N ASP A 82 -5.97 -4.32 4.02
CA ASP A 82 -4.69 -4.59 4.68
C ASP A 82 -4.87 -5.22 6.08
N GLY A 83 -6.00 -4.95 6.71
CA GLY A 83 -6.40 -5.58 7.96
C GLY A 83 -6.51 -7.10 7.91
N ALA A 84 -6.74 -7.69 6.74
CA ALA A 84 -6.82 -9.15 6.59
C ALA A 84 -5.51 -9.87 6.99
N PHE A 85 -4.36 -9.18 6.89
CA PHE A 85 -3.07 -9.74 7.30
C PHE A 85 -2.38 -8.95 8.42
N MET A 86 -2.82 -7.74 8.72
CA MET A 86 -2.32 -6.96 9.87
C MET A 86 -3.11 -7.18 11.16
N GLY A 87 -4.36 -7.60 11.05
CA GLY A 87 -5.35 -7.61 12.11
C GLY A 87 -6.30 -6.42 12.03
N LYS A 88 -7.55 -6.62 12.39
CA LYS A 88 -8.57 -5.58 12.32
C LYS A 88 -8.49 -4.54 13.44
N ASP A 89 -7.94 -4.94 14.58
CA ASP A 89 -7.92 -4.12 15.80
C ASP A 89 -6.73 -3.16 15.87
N VAL A 90 -5.93 -3.06 14.80
CA VAL A 90 -4.85 -2.09 14.71
C VAL A 90 -5.39 -0.69 14.43
N ARG A 91 -4.64 0.34 14.78
CA ARG A 91 -4.94 1.73 14.39
C ARG A 91 -3.87 2.16 13.39
N SER A 92 -4.22 2.17 12.12
CA SER A 92 -3.26 2.44 11.04
C SER A 92 -3.75 3.51 10.08
N MET A 93 -2.80 4.11 9.39
CA MET A 93 -3.00 4.97 8.24
C MET A 93 -1.97 4.61 7.17
N ASN A 94 -2.44 4.23 5.99
CA ASN A 94 -1.60 4.07 4.82
C ASN A 94 -1.47 5.44 4.14
N LEU A 95 -0.24 5.81 3.84
CA LEU A 95 0.08 6.93 2.97
C LEU A 95 0.63 6.38 1.66
N TRP A 96 -0.12 6.56 0.60
CA TRP A 96 0.27 6.22 -0.75
C TRP A 96 0.54 7.51 -1.53
N ILE A 97 1.75 7.67 -2.07
CA ILE A 97 2.17 8.87 -2.81
C ILE A 97 2.48 8.49 -4.25
N ALA A 98 1.82 9.13 -5.21
CA ALA A 98 2.13 8.99 -6.62
C ALA A 98 3.46 9.67 -6.95
N LEU A 99 4.40 8.96 -7.55
CA LEU A 99 5.65 9.51 -8.09
C LEU A 99 5.59 9.67 -9.62
N SER A 100 4.47 9.29 -10.21
CA SER A 100 4.15 9.48 -11.63
C SER A 100 2.66 9.68 -11.79
N ASP A 101 2.24 10.39 -12.83
CA ASP A 101 0.82 10.53 -13.18
C ASP A 101 0.22 9.14 -13.42
N CYS A 102 -0.95 8.85 -12.80
CA CYS A 102 -1.60 7.55 -12.88
C CYS A 102 -3.08 7.60 -12.45
N GLY A 103 -3.79 6.48 -12.62
CA GLY A 103 -5.21 6.40 -12.25
C GLY A 103 -6.14 7.16 -13.20
N GLY A 104 -7.41 7.27 -12.85
CA GLY A 104 -8.43 7.80 -13.77
C GLY A 104 -8.40 7.05 -15.11
N ASP A 105 -8.39 7.79 -16.20
CA ASP A 105 -8.29 7.28 -17.58
C ASP A 105 -6.84 7.17 -18.09
N SER A 106 -5.84 7.31 -17.20
CA SER A 106 -4.42 7.16 -17.56
C SER A 106 -4.10 5.75 -18.01
N ILE A 107 -3.12 5.62 -18.92
CA ILE A 107 -2.54 4.31 -19.25
C ILE A 107 -1.72 3.71 -18.10
N ASN A 108 -1.41 4.49 -17.06
CA ASN A 108 -0.64 4.04 -15.90
C ASN A 108 -1.59 3.58 -14.78
N PRO A 109 -1.37 2.41 -14.16
CA PRO A 109 -2.26 1.87 -13.14
C PRO A 109 -2.28 2.74 -11.89
N GLY A 110 -3.45 3.17 -11.44
CA GLY A 110 -3.66 3.81 -10.15
C GLY A 110 -4.04 2.82 -9.06
N ILE A 111 -4.90 3.28 -8.17
CA ILE A 111 -5.59 2.48 -7.16
C ILE A 111 -7.09 2.53 -7.45
N ASP A 112 -7.76 1.38 -7.41
CA ASP A 112 -9.20 1.30 -7.27
C ASP A 112 -9.50 1.15 -5.79
N ILE A 113 -10.44 1.93 -5.26
CA ILE A 113 -10.82 1.92 -3.85
C ILE A 113 -12.32 2.06 -3.68
N VAL A 114 -12.88 1.34 -2.71
CA VAL A 114 -14.25 1.54 -2.26
C VAL A 114 -14.24 2.66 -1.24
N PRO A 115 -14.89 3.81 -1.51
CA PRO A 115 -14.87 4.99 -0.63
C PRO A 115 -15.82 4.80 0.56
N LYS A 116 -15.57 3.76 1.34
CA LYS A 116 -16.35 3.36 2.50
C LYS A 116 -15.42 2.77 3.55
N HIS A 117 -15.63 3.16 4.81
CA HIS A 117 -15.04 2.45 5.95
C HIS A 117 -15.83 1.16 6.20
N PHE A 118 -15.11 0.09 6.48
CA PHE A 118 -15.68 -1.21 6.84
C PHE A 118 -15.39 -1.49 8.33
N ASP A 119 -16.40 -1.94 9.04
CA ASP A 119 -16.27 -2.29 10.47
C ASP A 119 -15.63 -3.68 10.67
N ASP A 120 -15.58 -4.49 9.61
CA ASP A 120 -15.01 -5.83 9.64
C ASP A 120 -14.26 -6.17 8.35
N ILE A 121 -13.41 -7.19 8.43
CA ILE A 121 -12.76 -7.75 7.25
C ILE A 121 -13.80 -8.54 6.45
N VAL A 122 -13.90 -8.26 5.15
CA VAL A 122 -14.75 -9.05 4.25
C VAL A 122 -14.30 -10.50 4.22
N GLN A 123 -15.21 -11.42 3.92
CA GLN A 123 -14.87 -12.83 3.86
C GLN A 123 -13.85 -13.10 2.74
N THR A 124 -12.60 -13.30 3.12
CA THR A 124 -11.47 -13.53 2.20
C THR A 124 -11.45 -14.94 1.62
N GLY A 125 -10.63 -15.19 0.60
CA GLY A 125 -10.52 -16.48 -0.08
C GLY A 125 -11.74 -16.81 -0.96
N THR A 126 -12.57 -15.82 -1.32
CA THR A 126 -13.82 -16.01 -2.06
C THR A 126 -13.78 -15.38 -3.46
N ASP A 127 -14.79 -15.69 -4.26
CA ASP A 127 -15.03 -15.10 -5.61
C ASP A 127 -13.83 -15.19 -6.56
N GLY A 128 -13.07 -16.30 -6.49
CA GLY A 128 -11.91 -16.53 -7.34
C GLY A 128 -10.63 -15.82 -6.90
N ALA A 129 -10.53 -15.50 -5.62
CA ALA A 129 -9.34 -14.88 -5.03
C ALA A 129 -8.07 -15.70 -5.29
N ARG A 130 -6.95 -15.01 -5.57
CA ARG A 130 -5.63 -15.62 -5.78
C ARG A 130 -4.90 -15.94 -4.48
N PHE A 131 -5.27 -15.25 -3.40
CA PHE A 131 -4.66 -15.39 -2.08
C PHE A 131 -5.73 -15.55 -1.00
N ASP A 132 -5.40 -16.22 0.09
CA ASP A 132 -6.31 -16.46 1.20
C ASP A 132 -6.76 -15.18 1.94
N TRP A 133 -6.02 -14.09 1.78
CA TRP A 133 -6.27 -12.78 2.40
C TRP A 133 -6.90 -11.75 1.45
N THR A 134 -7.29 -12.16 0.24
CA THR A 134 -7.93 -11.30 -0.77
C THR A 134 -9.35 -11.80 -1.09
N VAL A 135 -10.09 -11.01 -1.84
CA VAL A 135 -11.31 -11.42 -2.52
C VAL A 135 -11.16 -11.22 -4.02
N GLY A 136 -11.86 -12.01 -4.82
CA GLY A 136 -11.70 -12.01 -6.27
C GLY A 136 -12.09 -10.67 -6.93
N PRO A 137 -11.66 -10.46 -8.19
CA PRO A 137 -11.82 -9.17 -8.86
C PRO A 137 -13.26 -8.70 -9.01
N GLY A 138 -14.23 -9.60 -9.17
CA GLY A 138 -15.66 -9.29 -9.27
C GLY A 138 -16.39 -9.09 -7.94
N TYR A 139 -15.70 -9.21 -6.80
CA TYR A 139 -16.32 -9.18 -5.48
C TYR A 139 -17.07 -7.88 -5.19
N VAL A 140 -16.46 -6.75 -5.48
CA VAL A 140 -17.05 -5.42 -5.19
C VAL A 140 -18.31 -5.20 -6.01
N ASP A 141 -18.27 -5.48 -7.30
CA ASP A 141 -19.41 -5.31 -8.20
C ASP A 141 -20.61 -6.20 -7.81
N LYS A 142 -20.32 -7.36 -7.22
CA LYS A 142 -21.33 -8.32 -6.78
C LYS A 142 -21.94 -7.96 -5.42
N HIS A 143 -21.13 -7.48 -4.48
CA HIS A 143 -21.53 -7.32 -3.08
C HIS A 143 -21.77 -5.88 -2.63
N PHE A 144 -21.32 -4.88 -3.41
CA PHE A 144 -21.42 -3.46 -3.07
C PHE A 144 -22.03 -2.63 -4.21
N THR A 145 -23.17 -3.09 -4.75
CA THR A 145 -23.89 -2.42 -5.84
C THR A 145 -24.26 -0.97 -5.54
N ASP A 146 -24.54 -0.68 -4.26
CA ASP A 146 -24.93 0.66 -3.78
C ASP A 146 -23.73 1.56 -3.41
N THR A 147 -22.53 1.02 -3.44
CA THR A 147 -21.31 1.76 -3.10
C THR A 147 -20.27 1.53 -4.20
N PRO A 148 -20.33 2.30 -5.30
CA PRO A 148 -19.39 2.11 -6.41
C PRO A 148 -17.96 2.37 -5.95
N TRP A 149 -17.04 1.55 -6.45
CA TRP A 149 -15.62 1.84 -6.31
C TRP A 149 -15.23 3.03 -7.21
N VAL A 150 -14.16 3.69 -6.85
CA VAL A 150 -13.60 4.83 -7.58
C VAL A 150 -12.16 4.57 -7.97
N ARG A 151 -11.73 5.16 -9.08
CA ARG A 151 -10.34 5.21 -9.53
C ARG A 151 -9.91 6.68 -9.59
N PRO A 152 -9.35 7.22 -8.51
CA PRO A 152 -8.87 8.59 -8.53
C PRO A 152 -7.77 8.79 -9.58
N ALA A 153 -7.75 9.96 -10.20
CA ALA A 153 -6.63 10.40 -11.02
C ALA A 153 -5.60 11.08 -10.12
N PHE A 154 -4.33 10.72 -10.28
CA PHE A 154 -3.22 11.27 -9.52
C PHE A 154 -2.21 11.93 -10.44
N LYS A 155 -1.72 13.09 -10.03
CA LYS A 155 -0.50 13.70 -10.53
C LYS A 155 0.68 13.27 -9.67
N ALA A 156 1.90 13.33 -10.24
CA ALA A 156 3.10 13.12 -9.43
C ALA A 156 3.13 14.12 -8.26
N GLY A 157 3.26 13.63 -7.04
CA GLY A 157 3.17 14.39 -5.79
C GLY A 157 1.82 14.31 -5.08
N ASP A 158 0.76 13.85 -5.73
CA ASP A 158 -0.52 13.61 -5.05
C ASP A 158 -0.41 12.43 -4.09
N ALA A 159 -1.16 12.51 -3.01
CA ALA A 159 -1.18 11.49 -1.98
C ALA A 159 -2.61 11.02 -1.64
N LEU A 160 -2.74 9.76 -1.30
CA LEU A 160 -3.95 9.14 -0.79
C LEU A 160 -3.70 8.62 0.62
N PHE A 161 -4.54 9.05 1.57
CA PHE A 161 -4.61 8.49 2.90
C PHE A 161 -5.81 7.54 2.99
N PHE A 162 -5.60 6.34 3.49
CA PHE A 162 -6.64 5.37 3.77
C PHE A 162 -6.20 4.42 4.87
N ASP A 163 -7.14 3.84 5.60
CA ASP A 163 -6.83 2.92 6.68
C ASP A 163 -6.76 1.45 6.19
N HIS A 164 -6.41 0.56 7.11
CA HIS A 164 -6.28 -0.88 6.83
C HIS A 164 -7.62 -1.58 6.55
N MET A 165 -8.76 -0.92 6.81
CA MET A 165 -10.09 -1.45 6.58
C MET A 165 -10.67 -1.06 5.22
N ASN A 166 -10.06 -0.09 4.51
CA ASN A 166 -10.51 0.26 3.17
C ASN A 166 -10.23 -0.86 2.16
N LEU A 167 -11.27 -1.26 1.44
CA LEU A 167 -11.17 -2.26 0.38
C LEU A 167 -10.60 -1.62 -0.88
N HIS A 168 -9.44 -2.09 -1.35
CA HIS A 168 -8.73 -1.49 -2.46
C HIS A 168 -7.96 -2.53 -3.28
N ARG A 169 -7.50 -2.13 -4.47
CA ARG A 169 -6.65 -2.94 -5.35
C ARG A 169 -5.79 -2.07 -6.27
N THR A 170 -4.78 -2.66 -6.90
CA THR A 170 -4.13 -2.05 -8.05
C THR A 170 -5.13 -1.96 -9.20
N ALA A 171 -5.27 -0.78 -9.80
CA ALA A 171 -6.17 -0.54 -10.92
C ALA A 171 -5.80 -1.39 -12.14
N TRP A 172 -6.82 -1.93 -12.79
CA TRP A 172 -6.69 -2.63 -14.06
C TRP A 172 -7.79 -2.22 -15.04
N ALA A 173 -7.44 -2.09 -16.30
CA ALA A 173 -8.35 -1.98 -17.43
C ALA A 173 -7.59 -2.31 -18.72
N PRO A 174 -8.24 -2.65 -19.82
CA PRO A 174 -7.56 -3.01 -21.08
C PRO A 174 -6.65 -1.91 -21.64
N HIS A 175 -6.93 -0.65 -21.35
CA HIS A 175 -6.11 0.49 -21.80
C HIS A 175 -4.90 0.77 -20.90
N ILE A 176 -4.81 0.13 -19.73
CA ILE A 176 -3.68 0.31 -18.80
C ILE A 176 -2.51 -0.52 -19.30
N THR A 177 -1.62 0.14 -20.03
CA THR A 177 -0.42 -0.45 -20.66
C THR A 177 0.88 0.19 -20.21
N GLY A 178 0.77 1.21 -19.38
CA GLY A 178 1.90 1.96 -18.84
C GLY A 178 2.32 1.48 -17.46
N ARG A 179 3.22 2.22 -16.84
CA ARG A 179 3.88 1.90 -15.59
C ARG A 179 3.68 3.02 -14.58
N ARG A 180 3.48 2.69 -13.30
CA ARG A 180 3.49 3.69 -12.21
C ARG A 180 4.67 3.51 -11.27
N TYR A 181 5.02 4.60 -10.61
CA TYR A 181 5.91 4.64 -9.47
C TYR A 181 5.18 5.27 -8.28
N ALA A 182 5.35 4.71 -7.08
CA ALA A 182 4.69 5.19 -5.88
C ALA A 182 5.55 4.92 -4.63
N ILE A 183 5.28 5.65 -3.56
CA ILE A 183 5.71 5.31 -2.20
C ILE A 183 4.49 4.77 -1.47
N GLU A 184 4.64 3.65 -0.79
CA GLU A 184 3.63 3.05 0.10
C GLU A 184 4.20 3.03 1.51
N CYS A 185 3.51 3.64 2.47
CA CYS A 185 4.00 3.72 3.83
C CYS A 185 2.86 3.55 4.83
N TRP A 186 3.00 2.61 5.78
CA TRP A 186 2.03 2.41 6.84
C TRP A 186 2.51 3.01 8.15
N PHE A 187 1.65 3.84 8.70
CA PHE A 187 1.78 4.40 10.04
C PHE A 187 0.78 3.73 10.97
N PHE A 188 1.14 3.67 12.25
CA PHE A 188 0.31 3.12 13.31
C PHE A 188 0.32 4.06 14.51
N ALA A 189 -0.75 4.01 15.30
CA ALA A 189 -0.72 4.49 16.67
C ALA A 189 0.32 3.68 17.45
N ALA A 190 1.19 4.32 18.22
CA ALA A 190 2.27 3.64 18.92
C ALA A 190 1.76 2.58 19.90
N SER A 191 0.60 2.82 20.53
CA SER A 191 -0.02 1.90 21.49
C SER A 191 -0.70 0.67 20.85
N VAL A 192 -1.07 0.74 19.55
CA VAL A 192 -1.86 -0.30 18.86
C VAL A 192 -1.34 -0.50 17.43
N ASN A 193 -0.21 -1.18 17.30
CA ASN A 193 0.40 -1.52 16.01
C ASN A 193 0.24 -3.01 15.68
N ALA A 194 0.41 -3.36 14.41
CA ALA A 194 0.33 -4.74 13.96
C ALA A 194 1.51 -5.58 14.49
N ALA A 195 1.22 -6.71 15.14
CA ALA A 195 2.23 -7.58 15.77
C ALA A 195 3.25 -8.16 14.77
N ASN A 196 2.89 -8.27 13.49
CA ASN A 196 3.77 -8.78 12.43
C ASN A 196 4.61 -7.67 11.76
N GLN A 197 4.48 -6.43 12.20
CA GLN A 197 5.25 -5.29 11.70
C GLN A 197 6.38 -4.92 12.68
N ILE A 198 7.34 -4.15 12.18
CA ILE A 198 8.41 -3.58 13.01
C ILE A 198 8.17 -2.09 13.08
N PRO A 199 7.66 -1.59 14.23
CA PRO A 199 7.42 -0.17 14.41
C PRO A 199 8.75 0.57 14.62
N MET A 200 8.86 1.73 13.99
CA MET A 200 9.93 2.70 14.21
C MET A 200 9.28 4.01 14.65
N VAL A 201 9.81 4.63 15.69
CA VAL A 201 9.34 5.97 16.13
C VAL A 201 9.52 6.96 15.00
N PHE A 202 8.49 7.72 14.76
CA PHE A 202 8.44 8.68 13.65
C PHE A 202 8.41 10.13 14.15
#